data_e7c796c49947c2453419168c7a2001e0
#
_entry.id   e7c796c49947c2453419168c7a2001e0
#
_cell.length_a   1.000
_cell.length_b   1.000
_cell.length_c   1.000
_cell.angle_alpha   90.00
_cell.angle_beta   90.00
_cell.angle_gamma   90.00
#
_symmetry.space_group_name_H-M   'P 1'
#
loop_
_entity.id
_entity.type
_entity.pdbx_description
1 polymer ?
#
loop_
_entity_poly.entity_id
_entity_poly.type
_entity_poly.pdbx_seq_one_letter_code
_entity_poly.pdbx_strand_id
1 'polypeptide(L)'
;MNKIVDKKIKKGLKLSKYNFNNKPLVVGGLAMEYYGLRKTGYDYDYVVSRKDWKELKKLYPNNINLFGGKNEKDVDATINLKDEHVDLISTLFQFNYKDLSKNSIDLPEYKIISLEKLLLLKSLGAVFNNHSKSKKDQKLIIKHIVKIQYSD
;
A
#
# COMPACT_ATOMS: atom_id res chain seq x y z
N MET A 1 -12.92 -14.78 -3.27
CA MET A 1 -11.84 -14.05 -2.61
C MET A 1 -10.92 -15.02 -1.88
N ASN A 2 -9.62 -14.77 -1.92
CA ASN A 2 -8.65 -15.58 -1.17
C ASN A 2 -8.76 -15.29 0.34
N LYS A 3 -9.26 -16.27 1.10
CA LYS A 3 -9.44 -16.14 2.57
C LYS A 3 -8.11 -15.95 3.31
N ILE A 4 -7.01 -16.47 2.76
CA ILE A 4 -5.66 -16.37 3.37
C ILE A 4 -5.20 -14.91 3.34
N VAL A 5 -5.29 -14.25 2.20
CA VAL A 5 -4.88 -12.85 2.08
C VAL A 5 -5.80 -11.93 2.87
N ASP A 6 -7.10 -12.20 2.89
CA ASP A 6 -8.06 -11.44 3.71
C ASP A 6 -7.67 -11.48 5.20
N LYS A 7 -7.33 -12.66 5.72
CA LYS A 7 -6.85 -12.81 7.10
C LYS A 7 -5.57 -12.00 7.36
N LYS A 8 -4.63 -12.03 6.43
CA LYS A 8 -3.37 -11.26 6.54
C LYS A 8 -3.66 -9.76 6.60
N ILE A 9 -4.51 -9.27 5.71
CA ILE A 9 -4.88 -7.85 5.66
C ILE A 9 -5.53 -7.43 6.98
N LYS A 10 -6.51 -8.17 7.46
CA LYS A 10 -7.20 -7.88 8.72
C LYS A 10 -6.26 -7.95 9.91
N LYS A 11 -5.32 -8.90 9.92
CA LYS A 11 -4.31 -8.99 10.97
C LYS A 11 -3.45 -7.73 11.02
N GLY A 12 -2.96 -7.26 9.88
CA GLY A 12 -2.17 -6.03 9.81
C GLY A 12 -2.94 -4.81 10.29
N LEU A 13 -4.21 -4.69 9.90
CA LEU A 13 -5.08 -3.59 10.36
C LEU A 13 -5.29 -3.64 11.88
N LYS A 14 -5.48 -4.82 12.44
CA LYS A 14 -5.65 -5.00 13.88
C LYS A 14 -4.38 -4.63 14.65
N LEU A 15 -3.21 -4.94 14.09
CA LEU A 15 -1.91 -4.60 14.69
C LEU A 15 -1.69 -3.08 14.76
N SER A 16 -2.34 -2.30 13.92
CA SER A 16 -2.27 -0.83 13.97
C SER A 16 -2.95 -0.25 15.22
N LYS A 17 -3.83 -1.01 15.87
CA LYS A 17 -4.58 -0.61 17.08
C LYS A 17 -5.34 0.71 16.90
N TYR A 18 -5.89 0.91 15.71
CA TYR A 18 -6.58 2.14 15.33
C TYR A 18 -7.87 1.83 14.60
N ASN A 19 -8.92 2.58 14.90
CA ASN A 19 -10.21 2.47 14.22
C ASN A 19 -10.27 3.50 13.09
N PHE A 20 -10.15 3.02 11.85
CA PHE A 20 -10.10 3.90 10.69
C PHE A 20 -11.44 4.57 10.39
N ASN A 21 -11.41 5.87 10.12
CA ASN A 21 -12.58 6.63 9.66
C ASN A 21 -12.88 6.34 8.19
N ASN A 22 -11.83 6.11 7.39
CA ASN A 22 -11.94 5.72 5.99
C ASN A 22 -11.24 4.37 5.80
N LYS A 23 -11.82 3.50 4.98
CA LYS A 23 -11.22 2.20 4.70
C LYS A 23 -9.78 2.35 4.21
N PRO A 24 -8.80 1.75 4.89
CA PRO A 24 -7.41 1.82 4.42
C PRO A 24 -7.26 1.17 3.04
N LEU A 25 -6.33 1.69 2.25
CA LEU A 25 -6.03 1.16 0.92
C LEU A 25 -4.85 0.20 1.01
N VAL A 26 -5.08 -1.05 0.67
CA VAL A 26 -4.04 -2.08 0.65
C VAL A 26 -3.15 -1.90 -0.57
N VAL A 27 -1.85 -1.82 -0.36
CA VAL A 27 -0.82 -1.67 -1.40
C VAL A 27 0.28 -2.71 -1.20
N GLY A 28 1.36 -2.60 -1.96
CA GLY A 28 2.56 -3.41 -1.77
C GLY A 28 2.33 -4.91 -1.91
N GLY A 29 3.02 -5.69 -1.06
CA GLY A 29 3.01 -7.15 -1.12
C GLY A 29 1.64 -7.78 -0.90
N LEU A 30 0.82 -7.20 -0.01
CA LEU A 30 -0.54 -7.69 0.22
C LEU A 30 -1.42 -7.52 -1.03
N ALA A 31 -1.29 -6.39 -1.74
CA ALA A 31 -1.99 -6.19 -3.00
C ALA A 31 -1.52 -7.18 -4.07
N MET A 32 -0.21 -7.43 -4.15
CA MET A 32 0.36 -8.44 -5.05
C MET A 32 -0.26 -9.82 -4.77
N GLU A 33 -0.36 -10.19 -3.51
CA GLU A 33 -0.95 -11.48 -3.12
C GLU A 33 -2.45 -11.53 -3.41
N TYR A 34 -3.17 -10.43 -3.18
CA TYR A 34 -4.61 -10.35 -3.50
C TYR A 34 -4.88 -10.66 -4.98
N TYR A 35 -4.05 -10.13 -5.87
CA TYR A 35 -4.16 -10.39 -7.31
C TYR A 35 -3.57 -11.74 -7.75
N GLY A 36 -3.06 -12.54 -6.82
CA GLY A 36 -2.47 -13.85 -7.12
C GLY A 36 -1.13 -13.79 -7.81
N LEU A 37 -0.40 -12.67 -7.71
CA LEU A 37 0.86 -12.44 -8.43
C LEU A 37 2.07 -13.03 -7.70
N ARG A 38 2.08 -12.93 -6.39
CA ARG A 38 3.07 -13.55 -5.49
C ARG A 38 2.57 -13.47 -4.05
N LYS A 39 3.17 -14.25 -3.18
CA LYS A 39 2.90 -14.12 -1.74
C LYS A 39 3.53 -12.85 -1.18
N THR A 40 2.87 -12.25 -0.20
CA THR A 40 3.43 -11.12 0.54
C THR A 40 4.61 -11.57 1.39
N GLY A 41 5.56 -10.65 1.62
CA GLY A 41 6.62 -10.83 2.60
C GLY A 41 6.10 -10.62 4.03
N TYR A 42 6.92 -9.95 4.85
CA TYR A 42 6.59 -9.71 6.26
C TYR A 42 5.86 -8.38 6.49
N ASP A 43 5.88 -7.47 5.51
CA ASP A 43 5.37 -6.11 5.70
C ASP A 43 3.91 -5.98 5.29
N TYR A 44 3.15 -5.22 6.08
CA TYR A 44 1.76 -4.88 5.82
C TYR A 44 1.69 -3.38 5.49
N ASP A 45 1.42 -3.05 4.23
CA ASP A 45 1.44 -1.67 3.74
C ASP A 45 0.03 -1.16 3.42
N TYR A 46 -0.36 -0.07 4.07
CA TYR A 46 -1.67 0.56 3.89
C TYR A 46 -1.51 2.06 3.66
N VAL A 47 -2.15 2.58 2.63
CA VAL A 47 -2.30 4.03 2.45
C VAL A 47 -3.55 4.47 3.20
N VAL A 48 -3.43 5.51 4.01
CA VAL A 48 -4.52 6.00 4.86
C VAL A 48 -5.00 7.37 4.42
N SER A 49 -6.27 7.69 4.72
CA SER A 49 -6.83 9.00 4.42
C SER A 49 -6.12 10.10 5.20
N ARG A 50 -6.23 11.34 4.72
CA ARG A 50 -5.66 12.50 5.41
C ARG A 50 -6.21 12.65 6.83
N LYS A 51 -7.49 12.38 7.02
CA LYS A 51 -8.13 12.43 8.33
C LYS A 51 -7.51 11.41 9.28
N ASP A 52 -7.39 10.18 8.84
CA ASP A 52 -6.78 9.11 9.64
C ASP A 52 -5.29 9.38 9.89
N TRP A 53 -4.58 9.90 8.90
CA TRP A 53 -3.18 10.26 9.05
C TRP A 53 -2.96 11.27 10.18
N LYS A 54 -3.79 12.31 10.26
CA LYS A 54 -3.68 13.33 11.32
C LYS A 54 -3.86 12.72 12.70
N GLU A 55 -4.80 11.80 12.85
CA GLU A 55 -5.04 11.13 14.14
C GLU A 55 -3.94 10.14 14.48
N LEU A 56 -3.48 9.38 13.48
CA LEU A 56 -2.38 8.41 13.66
C LEU A 56 -1.06 9.08 14.07
N LYS A 57 -0.77 10.27 13.55
CA LYS A 57 0.41 11.03 13.98
C LYS A 57 0.36 11.39 15.47
N LYS A 58 -0.80 11.66 16.00
CA LYS A 58 -0.99 11.94 17.43
C LYS A 58 -0.80 10.68 18.27
N LEU A 59 -1.23 9.53 17.75
CA LEU A 59 -1.10 8.24 18.42
C LEU A 59 0.32 7.69 18.38
N TYR A 60 1.02 7.90 17.27
CA TYR A 60 2.36 7.37 17.02
C TYR A 60 3.37 8.46 16.65
N PRO A 61 3.58 9.48 17.50
CA PRO A 61 4.45 10.62 17.15
C PRO A 61 5.92 10.24 16.96
N ASN A 62 6.36 9.14 17.56
CA ASN A 62 7.75 8.69 17.49
C ASN A 62 8.03 7.71 16.34
N ASN A 63 7.02 7.39 15.54
CA ASN A 63 7.12 6.40 14.46
C ASN A 63 7.03 7.01 13.06
N ILE A 64 7.05 8.34 12.97
CA ILE A 64 6.91 9.06 11.70
C ILE A 64 8.26 9.08 10.97
N ASN A 65 8.24 8.62 9.70
CA ASN A 65 9.39 8.66 8.80
C ASN A 65 9.06 9.57 7.61
N LEU A 66 10.00 10.46 7.27
CA LEU A 66 9.88 11.35 6.12
C LEU A 66 10.94 10.95 5.08
N PHE A 67 10.51 10.83 3.83
CA PHE A 67 11.38 10.43 2.72
C PHE A 67 11.48 11.56 1.70
N GLY A 68 12.68 12.09 1.50
CA GLY A 68 12.98 13.12 0.51
C GLY A 68 13.09 14.55 1.06
N GLY A 69 13.01 14.78 2.36
CA GLY A 69 13.14 16.11 2.96
C GLY A 69 12.71 16.18 4.41
N LYS A 70 12.60 17.39 4.93
CA LYS A 70 12.25 17.64 6.33
C LYS A 70 10.81 18.10 6.55
N ASN A 71 10.13 18.50 5.48
CA ASN A 71 8.77 19.02 5.55
C ASN A 71 7.79 18.00 4.96
N GLU A 72 6.85 17.55 5.77
CA GLU A 72 5.83 16.58 5.39
C GLU A 72 5.05 16.94 4.13
N LYS A 73 4.87 18.24 3.84
CA LYS A 73 4.18 18.73 2.64
C LYS A 73 4.92 18.43 1.34
N ASP A 74 6.23 18.26 1.43
CA ASP A 74 7.11 18.15 0.26
C ASP A 74 7.69 16.73 0.09
N VAL A 75 7.31 15.80 0.96
CA VAL A 75 7.90 14.46 0.99
C VAL A 75 6.85 13.41 1.22
N ASP A 76 7.22 12.18 0.95
CA ASP A 76 6.44 11.02 1.34
C ASP A 76 6.60 10.80 2.86
N ALA A 77 5.52 10.46 3.51
CA ALA A 77 5.49 10.25 4.95
C ALA A 77 4.81 8.93 5.31
N THR A 78 5.40 8.20 6.25
CA THR A 78 4.85 6.96 6.77
C THR A 78 4.92 6.92 8.28
N ILE A 79 4.04 6.14 8.88
CA ILE A 79 4.17 5.70 10.27
C ILE A 79 4.56 4.23 10.22
N ASN A 80 5.75 3.93 10.70
CA ASN A 80 6.29 2.57 10.71
C ASN A 80 6.18 1.97 12.12
N LEU A 81 5.36 0.95 12.26
CA LEU A 81 5.24 0.16 13.47
C LEU A 81 6.20 -1.04 13.34
N LYS A 82 7.48 -0.80 13.62
CA LYS A 82 8.58 -1.74 13.32
C LYS A 82 8.39 -3.14 13.86
N ASP A 83 7.96 -3.25 15.12
CA ASP A 83 7.78 -4.55 15.78
C ASP A 83 6.64 -5.37 15.16
N GLU A 84 5.68 -4.69 14.54
CA GLU A 84 4.51 -5.30 13.93
C GLU A 84 4.62 -5.42 12.41
N HIS A 85 5.67 -4.87 11.80
CA HIS A 85 5.87 -4.79 10.34
C HIS A 85 4.71 -4.11 9.61
N VAL A 86 4.09 -3.10 10.24
CA VAL A 86 2.98 -2.35 9.66
C VAL A 86 3.45 -0.96 9.27
N ASP A 87 3.23 -0.60 8.01
CA ASP A 87 3.44 0.74 7.47
C ASP A 87 2.11 1.39 7.15
N LEU A 88 1.85 2.51 7.82
CA LEU A 88 0.68 3.35 7.56
C LEU A 88 1.17 4.58 6.77
N ILE A 89 0.73 4.69 5.53
CA ILE A 89 1.35 5.56 4.53
C ILE A 89 0.44 6.76 4.24
N SER A 90 0.98 7.96 4.34
CA SER A 90 0.29 9.18 3.93
C SER A 90 0.35 9.37 2.42
N THR A 91 1.57 9.35 1.86
CA THR A 91 1.79 9.50 0.42
C THR A 91 2.88 8.54 -0.05
N LEU A 92 2.78 8.14 -1.32
CA LEU A 92 3.81 7.39 -2.05
C LEU A 92 4.09 8.13 -3.36
N PHE A 93 5.33 8.52 -3.59
CA PHE A 93 5.73 9.34 -4.74
C PHE A 93 4.82 10.57 -4.89
N GLN A 94 4.48 11.22 -3.78
CA GLN A 94 3.59 12.39 -3.68
C GLN A 94 2.11 12.08 -3.99
N PHE A 95 1.75 10.85 -4.32
CA PHE A 95 0.35 10.45 -4.48
C PHE A 95 -0.28 10.15 -3.12
N ASN A 96 -1.44 10.74 -2.85
CA ASN A 96 -2.16 10.56 -1.60
C ASN A 96 -3.25 9.48 -1.72
N TYR A 97 -3.94 9.23 -0.62
CA TYR A 97 -5.05 8.27 -0.56
C TYR A 97 -6.11 8.52 -1.63
N LYS A 98 -6.51 9.79 -1.82
CA LYS A 98 -7.53 10.16 -2.81
C LYS A 98 -7.09 9.78 -4.23
N ASP A 99 -5.82 10.03 -4.56
CA ASP A 99 -5.26 9.69 -5.87
C ASP A 99 -5.20 8.17 -6.07
N LEU A 100 -4.65 7.46 -5.09
CA LEU A 100 -4.35 6.04 -5.19
C LEU A 100 -5.59 5.16 -5.03
N SER A 101 -6.64 5.64 -4.36
CA SER A 101 -7.87 4.87 -4.15
C SER A 101 -8.85 4.92 -5.32
N LYS A 102 -8.58 5.73 -6.33
CA LYS A 102 -9.41 5.76 -7.55
C LYS A 102 -9.41 4.38 -8.21
N ASN A 103 -10.61 3.92 -8.58
CA ASN A 103 -10.81 2.62 -9.23
C ASN A 103 -10.33 1.43 -8.39
N SER A 104 -10.17 1.62 -7.09
CA SER A 104 -9.83 0.54 -6.17
C SER A 104 -11.00 -0.44 -6.00
N ILE A 105 -10.69 -1.66 -5.58
CA ILE A 105 -11.71 -2.64 -5.22
C ILE A 105 -12.18 -2.31 -3.80
N ASP A 106 -13.48 -2.08 -3.64
CA ASP A 106 -14.08 -1.72 -2.36
C ASP A 106 -14.57 -2.98 -1.64
N LEU A 107 -13.97 -3.29 -0.50
CA LEU A 107 -14.35 -4.41 0.36
C LEU A 107 -14.88 -3.87 1.70
N PRO A 108 -15.52 -4.70 2.54
CA PRO A 108 -16.19 -4.20 3.76
C PRO A 108 -15.30 -3.41 4.72
N GLU A 109 -14.05 -3.80 4.92
CA GLU A 109 -13.16 -3.18 5.90
C GLU A 109 -11.96 -2.46 5.30
N TYR A 110 -11.68 -2.66 4.01
CA TYR A 110 -10.53 -2.08 3.33
C TYR A 110 -10.79 -1.98 1.83
N LYS A 111 -9.88 -1.29 1.14
CA LYS A 111 -9.87 -1.21 -0.32
C LYS A 111 -8.57 -1.85 -0.82
N ILE A 112 -8.62 -2.39 -2.04
CA ILE A 112 -7.41 -2.89 -2.71
C ILE A 112 -7.08 -1.95 -3.86
N ILE A 113 -5.85 -1.49 -3.93
CA ILE A 113 -5.37 -0.64 -5.02
C ILE A 113 -5.62 -1.32 -6.38
N SER A 114 -5.97 -0.53 -7.40
CA SER A 114 -6.15 -1.06 -8.75
C SER A 114 -4.82 -1.61 -9.31
N LEU A 115 -4.90 -2.54 -10.26
CA LEU A 115 -3.70 -3.08 -10.93
C LEU A 115 -2.90 -1.98 -11.61
N GLU A 116 -3.57 -1.01 -12.26
CA GLU A 116 -2.91 0.09 -12.96
C GLU A 116 -2.14 0.98 -11.99
N LYS A 117 -2.72 1.30 -10.83
CA LYS A 117 -2.03 2.11 -9.81
C LYS A 117 -0.92 1.32 -9.14
N LEU A 118 -1.10 0.03 -8.91
CA LEU A 118 -0.05 -0.84 -8.39
C LEU A 118 1.13 -0.90 -9.35
N LEU A 119 0.86 -1.04 -10.65
CA LEU A 119 1.89 -1.00 -11.70
C LEU A 119 2.63 0.35 -11.70
N LEU A 120 1.90 1.46 -11.59
CA LEU A 120 2.49 2.80 -11.50
C LEU A 120 3.48 2.88 -10.33
N LEU A 121 3.07 2.47 -9.13
CA LEU A 121 3.94 2.54 -7.94
C LEU A 121 5.18 1.64 -8.10
N LYS A 122 5.03 0.44 -8.62
CA LYS A 122 6.15 -0.47 -8.86
C LYS A 122 7.10 0.06 -9.92
N SER A 123 6.56 0.69 -10.96
CA SER A 123 7.36 1.32 -12.03
C SER A 123 8.14 2.52 -11.50
N LEU A 124 7.53 3.35 -10.67
CA LEU A 124 8.23 4.47 -10.02
C LEU A 124 9.34 3.98 -9.09
N GLY A 125 9.10 2.93 -8.32
CA GLY A 125 10.11 2.30 -7.48
C GLY A 125 11.28 1.73 -8.30
N ALA A 126 10.98 1.11 -9.43
CA ALA A 126 12.01 0.56 -10.33
C ALA A 126 12.88 1.64 -10.97
N VAL A 127 12.25 2.75 -11.40
CA VAL A 127 12.94 3.84 -12.11
C VAL A 127 13.71 4.74 -11.15
N PHE A 128 13.06 5.23 -10.10
CA PHE A 128 13.65 6.24 -9.20
C PHE A 128 14.51 5.64 -8.09
N ASN A 129 14.13 4.48 -7.56
CA ASN A 129 14.86 3.84 -6.46
C ASN A 129 15.76 2.67 -6.93
N ASN A 130 15.74 2.35 -8.21
CA ASN A 130 16.47 1.23 -8.80
C ASN A 130 16.28 -0.08 -7.99
N HIS A 131 15.08 -0.30 -7.49
CA HIS A 131 14.77 -1.38 -6.57
C HIS A 131 14.49 -2.68 -7.32
N SER A 132 15.31 -3.72 -7.12
CA SER A 132 15.22 -4.99 -7.85
C SER A 132 13.87 -5.69 -7.65
N LYS A 133 13.32 -5.65 -6.43
CA LYS A 133 12.01 -6.22 -6.10
C LYS A 133 10.88 -5.52 -6.86
N SER A 134 10.95 -4.19 -7.00
CA SER A 134 9.98 -3.42 -7.78
C SER A 134 10.03 -3.79 -9.25
N LYS A 135 11.21 -4.04 -9.81
CA LYS A 135 11.38 -4.50 -11.21
C LYS A 135 10.74 -5.88 -11.42
N LYS A 136 10.93 -6.80 -10.50
CA LYS A 136 10.31 -8.14 -10.55
C LYS A 136 8.79 -8.04 -10.46
N ASP A 137 8.27 -7.24 -9.53
CA ASP A 137 6.85 -7.03 -9.35
C ASP A 137 6.22 -6.38 -10.57
N GLN A 138 6.89 -5.39 -11.17
CA GLN A 138 6.47 -4.74 -12.41
C GLN A 138 6.26 -5.78 -13.52
N LYS A 139 7.21 -6.68 -13.71
CA LYS A 139 7.11 -7.75 -14.72
C LYS A 139 5.92 -8.68 -14.46
N LEU A 140 5.69 -9.06 -13.20
CA LEU A 140 4.57 -9.92 -12.83
C LEU A 140 3.23 -9.24 -13.14
N ILE A 141 3.08 -7.97 -12.83
CA ILE A 141 1.85 -7.21 -13.08
C ILE A 141 1.61 -7.09 -14.61
N ILE A 142 2.63 -6.72 -15.37
CA ILE A 142 2.52 -6.57 -16.83
C ILE A 142 2.09 -7.89 -17.47
N LYS A 143 2.72 -9.00 -17.10
CA LYS A 143 2.37 -10.32 -17.62
C LYS A 143 0.93 -10.69 -17.28
N HIS A 144 0.47 -10.36 -16.08
CA HIS A 144 -0.90 -10.62 -15.65
C HIS A 144 -1.92 -9.81 -16.45
N ILE A 145 -1.67 -8.51 -16.65
CA ILE A 145 -2.52 -7.63 -17.44
C ILE A 145 -2.62 -8.14 -18.88
N VAL A 146 -1.49 -8.48 -19.49
CA VAL A 146 -1.45 -9.00 -20.88
C VAL A 146 -2.23 -10.31 -20.97
N LYS A 147 -2.07 -11.21 -20.01
CA LYS A 147 -2.80 -12.48 -19.97
C LYS A 147 -4.32 -12.28 -19.90
N ILE A 148 -4.78 -11.36 -19.06
CA ILE A 148 -6.21 -11.02 -18.95
C ILE A 148 -6.71 -10.44 -20.27
N GLN A 149 -5.94 -9.53 -20.89
CA GLN A 149 -6.30 -8.85 -22.13
C GLN A 149 -6.50 -9.82 -23.30
N TYR A 150 -5.69 -10.88 -23.36
CA TYR A 150 -5.64 -11.81 -24.49
C TYR A 150 -6.21 -13.21 -24.21
N SER A 151 -6.72 -13.44 -22.98
CA SER A 151 -7.35 -14.71 -22.65
C SER A 151 -8.88 -14.58 -22.79
N ASP A 152 -9.41 -15.17 -23.81
CA ASP A 152 -10.86 -15.32 -24.02
C ASP A 152 -11.24 -16.78 -23.97
#